data_455de735dada645463daa7460625e8d0
#
_entry.id   455de735dada645463daa7460625e8d0
#
_cell.length_a   1.000
_cell.length_b   1.000
_cell.length_c   1.000
_cell.angle_alpha   90.00
_cell.angle_beta   90.00
_cell.angle_gamma   90.00
#
_symmetry.space_group_name_H-M   'P 1'
#
loop_
_entity.id
_entity.type
_entity.pdbx_description
1 polymer ?
#
loop_
_entity_poly.entity_id
_entity_poly.type
_entity_poly.pdbx_seq_one_letter_code
_entity_poly.pdbx_strand_id
1 'polypeptide(L)'
;MRIPIETFALANGLRVALSEDHTAPIVAVNLWYHVGSANERPGRTGFAHLFEHMLFQGSAHVGANEHFELVQRAGGTLNGSTWLDRTNYFETVPSNQLALALWLEADRMGALLPAMTQGKLDTQRDVVKNERRWSVDNQPYGTWWEKLPALAFPPRHPFHHSLIGSMEDLTAASLEDVAHFFATFYTPDNAVLSIAGDFNPVEARELVERHFGPIPRGAGKPPLPPMELPPTFGAWLRETVEDDVMLPRLYLAFRSPPFGVDDYYAGSVAGAILGMGKGSRLQRTLMRERHIASDVNAFTFDLAKGADLLIIDALALPDVSAERLEEEVVREVDAFRR
;
A
#
# COMPACT_ATOMS: atom_id res chain seq x y z
N MET A 1 -2.97 -15.82 -21.43
CA MET A 1 -2.79 -14.58 -22.23
C MET A 1 -1.43 -14.01 -21.85
N ARG A 2 -0.55 -13.66 -22.78
CA ARG A 2 0.74 -13.02 -22.49
C ARG A 2 0.61 -11.54 -22.86
N ILE A 3 0.76 -10.66 -21.89
CA ILE A 3 0.77 -9.20 -22.10
C ILE A 3 2.18 -8.84 -22.62
N PRO A 4 2.30 -8.18 -23.77
CA PRO A 4 3.59 -7.71 -24.27
C PRO A 4 4.07 -6.55 -23.39
N ILE A 5 5.30 -6.61 -22.91
CA ILE A 5 5.92 -5.55 -22.11
C ILE A 5 7.32 -5.27 -22.67
N GLU A 6 7.56 -4.02 -23.05
CA GLU A 6 8.87 -3.50 -23.34
C GLU A 6 9.45 -2.80 -22.11
N THR A 7 10.71 -3.04 -21.79
CA THR A 7 11.36 -2.40 -20.63
C THR A 7 12.67 -1.73 -21.02
N PHE A 8 12.94 -0.59 -20.40
CA PHE A 8 14.22 0.12 -20.51
C PHE A 8 14.52 0.91 -19.23
N ALA A 9 15.71 1.49 -19.14
CA ALA A 9 16.08 2.35 -18.02
C ALA A 9 16.72 3.63 -18.56
N LEU A 10 16.45 4.76 -17.92
CA LEU A 10 17.12 6.03 -18.16
C LEU A 10 18.51 6.06 -17.50
N ALA A 11 19.36 6.99 -17.92
CA ALA A 11 20.71 7.16 -17.36
C ALA A 11 20.68 7.49 -15.83
N ASN A 12 19.63 8.16 -15.35
CA ASN A 12 19.42 8.45 -13.93
C ASN A 12 18.90 7.27 -13.11
N GLY A 13 18.65 6.11 -13.74
CA GLY A 13 18.25 4.88 -13.08
C GLY A 13 16.73 4.63 -13.04
N LEU A 14 15.89 5.53 -13.55
CA LEU A 14 14.45 5.28 -13.68
C LEU A 14 14.22 4.09 -14.61
N ARG A 15 13.53 3.07 -14.10
CA ARG A 15 13.08 1.92 -14.89
C ARG A 15 11.71 2.20 -15.47
N VAL A 16 11.51 1.84 -16.73
CA VAL A 16 10.28 2.08 -17.47
C VAL A 16 9.75 0.77 -18.05
N ALA A 17 8.45 0.55 -17.94
CA ALA A 17 7.73 -0.55 -18.55
C ALA A 17 6.61 0.00 -19.43
N LEU A 18 6.59 -0.38 -20.70
CA LEU A 18 5.60 0.01 -21.70
C LEU A 18 4.77 -1.20 -22.10
N SER A 19 3.45 -1.05 -22.12
CA SER A 19 2.52 -2.06 -22.64
C SER A 19 1.51 -1.38 -23.59
N GLU A 20 1.78 -1.42 -24.88
CA GLU A 20 0.94 -0.85 -25.93
C GLU A 20 -0.33 -1.69 -26.13
N ASP A 21 -1.49 -1.01 -26.08
CA ASP A 21 -2.80 -1.62 -26.31
C ASP A 21 -3.77 -0.56 -26.88
N HIS A 22 -4.17 -0.72 -28.13
CA HIS A 22 -5.07 0.18 -28.87
C HIS A 22 -6.56 -0.19 -28.79
N THR A 23 -6.94 -1.06 -27.85
CA THR A 23 -8.35 -1.50 -27.72
C THR A 23 -9.28 -0.40 -27.21
N ALA A 24 -8.75 0.59 -26.50
CA ALA A 24 -9.48 1.76 -26.03
C ALA A 24 -8.59 3.03 -26.08
N PRO A 25 -9.14 4.23 -26.40
CA PRO A 25 -8.35 5.45 -26.55
C PRO A 25 -7.97 6.08 -25.18
N ILE A 26 -7.42 5.29 -24.29
CA ILE A 26 -6.99 5.68 -22.94
C ILE A 26 -5.58 5.17 -22.66
N VAL A 27 -4.87 5.87 -21.78
CA VAL A 27 -3.57 5.45 -21.28
C VAL A 27 -3.52 5.56 -19.76
N ALA A 28 -2.98 4.54 -19.12
CA ALA A 28 -2.70 4.52 -17.69
C ALA A 28 -1.20 4.75 -17.46
N VAL A 29 -0.89 5.70 -16.60
CA VAL A 29 0.46 6.00 -16.11
C VAL A 29 0.50 5.64 -14.63
N ASN A 30 1.50 4.88 -14.19
CA ASN A 30 1.65 4.48 -12.80
C ASN A 30 3.12 4.56 -12.39
N LEU A 31 3.42 5.47 -11.49
CA LEU A 31 4.75 5.71 -10.96
C LEU A 31 4.87 5.10 -9.57
N TRP A 32 5.65 4.03 -9.45
CA TRP A 32 5.92 3.30 -8.21
C TRP A 32 7.24 3.72 -7.60
N TYR A 33 7.20 4.07 -6.32
CA TYR A 33 8.39 4.27 -5.51
C TYR A 33 8.56 3.12 -4.53
N HIS A 34 9.77 2.60 -4.43
CA HIS A 34 10.12 1.53 -3.48
C HIS A 34 10.35 2.12 -2.08
N VAL A 35 9.30 2.66 -1.52
CA VAL A 35 9.24 3.26 -0.18
C VAL A 35 7.85 3.10 0.39
N GLY A 36 7.75 2.69 1.64
CA GLY A 36 6.52 2.56 2.42
C GLY A 36 6.82 2.72 3.90
N SER A 37 5.88 2.34 4.77
CA SER A 37 6.09 2.48 6.20
C SER A 37 7.30 1.68 6.73
N ALA A 38 7.69 0.60 6.05
CA ALA A 38 8.90 -0.16 6.38
C ALA A 38 10.21 0.65 6.33
N ASN A 39 10.21 1.79 5.66
CA ASN A 39 11.36 2.68 5.55
C ASN A 39 11.39 3.76 6.63
N GLU A 40 10.40 3.78 7.50
CA GLU A 40 10.26 4.76 8.57
C GLU A 40 11.20 4.46 9.73
N ARG A 41 11.54 5.51 10.48
CA ARG A 41 12.40 5.40 11.67
C ARG A 41 11.54 5.43 12.93
N PRO A 42 11.96 4.80 14.03
CA PRO A 42 11.30 4.95 15.32
C PRO A 42 11.11 6.43 15.68
N GLY A 43 9.93 6.82 16.13
CA GLY A 43 9.55 8.20 16.40
C GLY A 43 9.19 9.02 15.15
N ARG A 44 9.03 8.36 14.00
CA ARG A 44 8.62 8.95 12.72
C ARG A 44 7.72 8.00 11.93
N THR A 45 6.76 7.38 12.61
CA THR A 45 5.77 6.49 11.97
C THR A 45 4.67 7.30 11.30
N GLY A 46 4.09 6.78 10.22
CA GLY A 46 3.08 7.46 9.38
C GLY A 46 3.66 8.42 8.34
N PHE A 47 5.00 8.50 8.23
CA PHE A 47 5.67 9.43 7.32
C PHE A 47 5.43 9.10 5.86
N ALA A 48 5.46 7.82 5.48
CA ALA A 48 5.23 7.41 4.10
C ALA A 48 3.82 7.79 3.64
N HIS A 49 2.82 7.61 4.50
CA HIS A 49 1.44 8.00 4.22
C HIS A 49 1.26 9.53 4.23
N LEU A 50 1.79 10.24 5.23
CA LEU A 50 1.80 11.70 5.21
C LEU A 50 2.45 12.24 3.94
N PHE A 51 3.50 11.57 3.47
CA PHE A 51 4.19 11.96 2.25
C PHE A 51 3.33 11.77 1.00
N GLU A 52 2.52 10.72 0.92
CA GLU A 52 1.53 10.55 -0.15
C GLU A 52 0.65 11.79 -0.26
N HIS A 53 0.11 12.29 0.87
CA HIS A 53 -0.70 13.51 0.92
C HIS A 53 0.10 14.76 0.49
N MET A 54 1.35 14.88 0.95
CA MET A 54 2.21 16.02 0.62
C MET A 54 2.51 16.13 -0.87
N LEU A 55 2.59 15.02 -1.60
CA LEU A 55 2.84 15.02 -3.03
C LEU A 55 1.70 15.60 -3.86
N PHE A 56 0.52 15.77 -3.32
CA PHE A 56 -0.59 16.46 -3.96
C PHE A 56 -0.67 17.95 -3.61
N GLN A 57 0.23 18.47 -2.77
CA GLN A 57 0.25 19.88 -2.36
C GLN A 57 0.97 20.80 -3.33
N GLY A 58 1.24 20.31 -4.54
CA GLY A 58 1.88 21.04 -5.62
C GLY A 58 3.40 20.89 -5.66
N SER A 59 3.99 21.45 -6.69
CA SER A 59 5.40 21.42 -7.03
C SER A 59 5.84 22.82 -7.51
N ALA A 60 7.04 22.96 -8.07
CA ALA A 60 7.51 24.28 -8.52
C ALA A 60 6.60 24.92 -9.60
N HIS A 61 5.96 24.09 -10.44
CA HIS A 61 5.18 24.57 -11.57
C HIS A 61 3.68 24.25 -11.49
N VAL A 62 3.27 23.50 -10.47
CA VAL A 62 1.89 23.05 -10.24
C VAL A 62 1.44 23.51 -8.86
N GLY A 63 0.30 24.20 -8.77
CA GLY A 63 -0.26 24.68 -7.52
C GLY A 63 -0.82 23.56 -6.62
N ALA A 64 -1.15 23.89 -5.38
CA ALA A 64 -1.80 22.95 -4.47
C ALA A 64 -3.14 22.48 -5.06
N ASN A 65 -3.36 21.17 -5.12
CA ASN A 65 -4.51 20.49 -5.72
C ASN A 65 -4.66 20.66 -7.25
N GLU A 66 -3.85 21.50 -7.89
CA GLU A 66 -3.93 21.74 -9.33
C GLU A 66 -3.66 20.48 -10.16
N HIS A 67 -2.87 19.55 -9.63
CA HIS A 67 -2.65 18.24 -10.25
C HIS A 67 -4.00 17.51 -10.48
N PHE A 68 -4.87 17.46 -9.47
CA PHE A 68 -6.22 16.91 -9.61
C PHE A 68 -7.04 17.63 -10.65
N GLU A 69 -7.02 18.97 -10.62
CA GLU A 69 -7.79 19.77 -11.57
C GLU A 69 -7.34 19.57 -13.03
N LEU A 70 -6.03 19.50 -13.27
CA LEU A 70 -5.48 19.33 -14.61
C LEU A 70 -5.86 17.96 -15.19
N VAL A 71 -5.71 16.88 -14.41
CA VAL A 71 -6.08 15.54 -14.86
C VAL A 71 -7.59 15.42 -15.07
N GLN A 72 -8.41 15.93 -14.16
CA GLN A 72 -9.86 15.89 -14.29
C GLN A 72 -10.37 16.73 -15.47
N ARG A 73 -9.81 17.92 -15.72
CA ARG A 73 -10.12 18.74 -16.91
C ARG A 73 -9.73 18.03 -18.20
N ALA A 74 -8.67 17.24 -18.18
CA ALA A 74 -8.27 16.42 -19.31
C ALA A 74 -9.18 15.19 -19.54
N GLY A 75 -10.16 14.95 -18.67
CA GLY A 75 -11.07 13.80 -18.73
C GLY A 75 -10.51 12.56 -18.08
N GLY A 76 -9.49 12.68 -17.24
CA GLY A 76 -8.83 11.57 -16.55
C GLY A 76 -9.27 11.41 -15.09
N THR A 77 -8.75 10.38 -14.49
CA THR A 77 -8.83 10.06 -13.05
C THR A 77 -7.44 9.83 -12.50
N LEU A 78 -7.22 10.10 -11.22
CA LEU A 78 -5.94 9.87 -10.56
C LEU A 78 -6.13 9.49 -9.09
N ASN A 79 -5.11 8.84 -8.51
CA ASN A 79 -5.04 8.57 -7.08
C ASN A 79 -3.58 8.31 -6.68
N GLY A 80 -3.34 8.22 -5.37
CA GLY A 80 -2.14 7.68 -4.76
C GLY A 80 -2.48 6.51 -3.85
N SER A 81 -1.50 5.70 -3.51
CA SER A 81 -1.63 4.73 -2.43
C SER A 81 -0.29 4.41 -1.80
N THR A 82 -0.28 4.26 -0.48
CA THR A 82 0.88 3.83 0.29
C THR A 82 0.61 2.48 0.91
N TRP A 83 1.63 1.63 0.93
CA TRP A 83 1.62 0.34 1.60
C TRP A 83 2.84 0.19 2.50
N LEU A 84 3.03 -0.95 3.10
CA LEU A 84 4.15 -1.18 4.01
C LEU A 84 5.51 -1.06 3.30
N ASP A 85 5.61 -1.43 2.03
CA ASP A 85 6.87 -1.50 1.27
C ASP A 85 6.87 -0.73 -0.07
N ARG A 86 5.78 -0.03 -0.40
CA ARG A 86 5.66 0.73 -1.65
C ARG A 86 4.75 1.95 -1.48
N THR A 87 4.96 2.97 -2.31
CA THR A 87 4.04 4.07 -2.57
C THR A 87 3.92 4.27 -4.06
N ASN A 88 2.71 4.44 -4.59
CA ASN A 88 2.53 4.70 -6.00
C ASN A 88 1.49 5.79 -6.26
N TYR A 89 1.66 6.46 -7.39
CA TYR A 89 0.76 7.46 -7.93
C TYR A 89 0.37 7.02 -9.32
N PHE A 90 -0.91 7.09 -9.62
CA PHE A 90 -1.41 6.59 -10.89
C PHE A 90 -2.55 7.43 -11.41
N GLU A 91 -2.61 7.53 -12.73
CA GLU A 91 -3.63 8.24 -13.45
C GLU A 91 -4.02 7.50 -14.73
N THR A 92 -5.28 7.61 -15.10
CA THR A 92 -5.79 7.15 -16.37
C THR A 92 -6.38 8.35 -17.10
N VAL A 93 -5.86 8.62 -18.30
CA VAL A 93 -6.23 9.77 -19.10
C VAL A 93 -6.57 9.34 -20.53
N PRO A 94 -7.30 10.16 -21.33
CA PRO A 94 -7.39 9.97 -22.78
C PRO A 94 -5.99 9.90 -23.39
N SER A 95 -5.80 9.08 -24.43
CA SER A 95 -4.47 8.79 -25.03
C SER A 95 -3.72 10.05 -25.49
N ASN A 96 -4.45 11.09 -25.97
CA ASN A 96 -3.87 12.37 -26.37
C ASN A 96 -3.36 13.23 -25.17
N GLN A 97 -3.55 12.80 -23.94
CA GLN A 97 -3.11 13.49 -22.72
C GLN A 97 -1.90 12.84 -22.04
N LEU A 98 -1.28 11.82 -22.66
CA LEU A 98 -0.09 11.15 -22.11
C LEU A 98 1.03 12.13 -21.74
N ALA A 99 1.26 13.15 -22.58
CA ALA A 99 2.31 14.15 -22.33
C ALA A 99 2.04 14.97 -21.05
N LEU A 100 0.75 15.29 -20.76
CA LEU A 100 0.34 15.98 -19.54
C LEU A 100 0.61 15.10 -18.31
N ALA A 101 0.18 13.84 -18.35
CA ALA A 101 0.37 12.89 -17.26
C ALA A 101 1.87 12.71 -16.92
N LEU A 102 2.71 12.46 -17.92
CA LEU A 102 4.15 12.30 -17.73
C LEU A 102 4.83 13.58 -17.23
N TRP A 103 4.39 14.73 -17.67
CA TRP A 103 4.91 16.01 -17.19
C TRP A 103 4.58 16.24 -15.71
N LEU A 104 3.33 15.99 -15.30
CA LEU A 104 2.88 16.15 -13.93
C LEU A 104 3.66 15.24 -12.95
N GLU A 105 3.84 13.97 -13.31
CA GLU A 105 4.60 13.03 -12.50
C GLU A 105 6.09 13.41 -12.42
N ALA A 106 6.68 13.86 -13.52
CA ALA A 106 8.07 14.29 -13.54
C ALA A 106 8.29 15.59 -12.74
N ASP A 107 7.37 16.56 -12.82
CA ASP A 107 7.45 17.79 -12.06
C ASP A 107 7.34 17.51 -10.55
N ARG A 108 6.43 16.65 -10.15
CA ARG A 108 6.31 16.20 -8.77
C ARG A 108 7.56 15.49 -8.28
N MET A 109 8.17 14.62 -9.09
CA MET A 109 9.42 13.92 -8.72
C MET A 109 10.62 14.88 -8.62
N GLY A 110 10.75 15.81 -9.56
CA GLY A 110 11.93 16.65 -9.68
C GLY A 110 11.86 17.98 -8.91
N ALA A 111 10.67 18.50 -8.65
CA ALA A 111 10.48 19.88 -8.24
C ALA A 111 9.49 20.08 -7.07
N LEU A 112 9.30 19.06 -6.21
CA LEU A 112 8.40 19.13 -5.05
C LEU A 112 8.88 20.11 -3.97
N LEU A 113 10.13 19.96 -3.53
CA LEU A 113 10.64 20.61 -2.31
C LEU A 113 10.50 22.13 -2.31
N PRO A 114 10.77 22.88 -3.42
CA PRO A 114 10.59 24.32 -3.44
C PRO A 114 9.17 24.79 -3.12
N ALA A 115 8.17 23.93 -3.38
CA ALA A 115 6.76 24.25 -3.14
C ALA A 115 6.30 23.88 -1.72
N MET A 116 7.10 23.17 -0.94
CA MET A 116 6.74 22.75 0.44
C MET A 116 6.90 23.88 1.43
N THR A 117 5.86 24.13 2.22
CA THR A 117 5.84 25.15 3.27
C THR A 117 5.35 24.56 4.58
N GLN A 118 5.66 25.23 5.69
CA GLN A 118 5.19 24.83 7.02
C GLN A 118 3.66 24.74 7.05
N GLY A 119 2.94 25.70 6.45
CA GLY A 119 1.48 25.69 6.40
C GLY A 119 0.89 24.49 5.65
N LYS A 120 1.52 24.05 4.54
CA LYS A 120 1.11 22.83 3.84
C LYS A 120 1.32 21.59 4.67
N LEU A 121 2.48 21.49 5.34
CA LEU A 121 2.76 20.38 6.25
C LEU A 121 1.77 20.34 7.41
N ASP A 122 1.51 21.47 8.06
CA ASP A 122 0.55 21.57 9.17
C ASP A 122 -0.86 21.11 8.75
N THR A 123 -1.31 21.58 7.59
CA THR A 123 -2.59 21.18 7.01
C THR A 123 -2.66 19.68 6.77
N GLN A 124 -1.65 19.08 6.13
CA GLN A 124 -1.67 17.64 5.82
C GLN A 124 -1.49 16.76 7.06
N ARG A 125 -0.72 17.20 8.05
CA ARG A 125 -0.70 16.53 9.37
C ARG A 125 -2.09 16.46 10.00
N ASP A 126 -2.84 17.56 9.97
CA ASP A 126 -4.20 17.58 10.51
C ASP A 126 -5.16 16.70 9.70
N VAL A 127 -5.02 16.66 8.37
CA VAL A 127 -5.79 15.74 7.50
C VAL A 127 -5.51 14.29 7.87
N VAL A 128 -4.25 13.86 7.92
CA VAL A 128 -3.86 12.48 8.26
C VAL A 128 -4.27 12.11 9.69
N LYS A 129 -4.14 13.04 10.65
CA LYS A 129 -4.63 12.83 12.03
C LYS A 129 -6.16 12.67 12.11
N ASN A 130 -6.90 13.41 11.29
CA ASN A 130 -8.35 13.24 11.19
C ASN A 130 -8.73 11.94 10.49
N GLU A 131 -7.98 11.56 9.45
CA GLU A 131 -8.15 10.26 8.79
C GLU A 131 -7.91 9.10 9.77
N ARG A 132 -6.83 9.17 10.57
CA ARG A 132 -6.57 8.18 11.63
C ARG A 132 -7.75 8.07 12.60
N ARG A 133 -8.28 9.21 13.09
CA ARG A 133 -9.46 9.20 13.98
C ARG A 133 -10.65 8.53 13.29
N TRP A 134 -10.87 8.84 12.02
CA TRP A 134 -12.02 8.32 11.27
C TRP A 134 -11.87 6.85 10.88
N SER A 135 -10.68 6.43 10.45
CA SER A 135 -10.45 5.08 9.88
C SER A 135 -9.96 4.06 10.92
N VAL A 136 -9.39 4.51 12.04
CA VAL A 136 -8.83 3.64 13.09
C VAL A 136 -9.52 3.87 14.42
N ASP A 137 -9.38 5.07 14.99
CA ASP A 137 -9.73 5.31 16.40
C ASP A 137 -11.25 5.26 16.65
N ASN A 138 -12.07 5.71 15.69
CA ASN A 138 -13.53 5.75 15.78
C ASN A 138 -14.25 4.64 14.97
N GLN A 139 -13.49 3.75 14.34
CA GLN A 139 -14.08 2.61 13.64
C GLN A 139 -14.20 1.40 14.54
N PRO A 140 -15.34 0.71 14.57
CA PRO A 140 -15.45 -0.59 15.22
C PRO A 140 -14.32 -1.52 14.75
N TYR A 141 -13.59 -2.08 15.70
CA TYR A 141 -12.41 -2.95 15.45
C TYR A 141 -11.24 -2.26 14.74
N GLY A 142 -11.23 -0.94 14.53
CA GLY A 142 -10.25 -0.25 13.67
C GLY A 142 -8.80 -0.43 14.08
N THR A 143 -8.53 -0.67 15.36
CA THR A 143 -7.17 -0.85 15.90
C THR A 143 -6.49 -2.17 15.50
N TRP A 144 -7.20 -3.09 14.83
CA TRP A 144 -6.62 -4.36 14.39
C TRP A 144 -5.41 -4.19 13.46
N TRP A 145 -5.42 -3.13 12.62
CA TRP A 145 -4.31 -2.78 11.73
C TRP A 145 -3.01 -2.39 12.46
N GLU A 146 -3.09 -2.08 13.74
CA GLU A 146 -1.94 -1.77 14.60
C GLU A 146 -1.56 -2.99 15.45
N LYS A 147 -2.58 -3.62 16.02
CA LYS A 147 -2.43 -4.72 16.97
C LYS A 147 -1.90 -6.00 16.31
N LEU A 148 -2.45 -6.38 15.16
CA LEU A 148 -2.06 -7.61 14.48
C LEU A 148 -0.62 -7.57 13.97
N PRO A 149 -0.14 -6.53 13.27
CA PRO A 149 1.27 -6.40 12.93
C PRO A 149 2.19 -6.35 14.16
N ALA A 150 1.82 -5.60 15.20
CA ALA A 150 2.61 -5.53 16.43
C ALA A 150 2.75 -6.89 17.14
N LEU A 151 1.74 -7.76 17.03
CA LEU A 151 1.79 -9.12 17.55
C LEU A 151 2.57 -10.06 16.62
N ALA A 152 2.43 -9.90 15.31
CA ALA A 152 3.02 -10.79 14.31
C ALA A 152 4.50 -10.53 14.05
N PHE A 153 4.96 -9.30 14.18
CA PHE A 153 6.33 -8.87 13.86
C PHE A 153 7.07 -8.40 15.12
N PRO A 154 8.36 -8.74 15.30
CA PRO A 154 9.14 -8.26 16.43
C PRO A 154 9.25 -6.73 16.46
N PRO A 155 9.45 -6.07 17.63
CA PRO A 155 9.44 -4.61 17.76
C PRO A 155 10.44 -3.84 16.87
N ARG A 156 11.51 -4.48 16.39
CA ARG A 156 12.49 -3.88 15.48
C ARG A 156 12.24 -4.22 14.01
N HIS A 157 11.22 -5.02 13.73
CA HIS A 157 10.89 -5.39 12.37
C HIS A 157 10.19 -4.23 11.66
N PRO A 158 10.52 -3.92 10.39
CA PRO A 158 9.93 -2.82 9.65
C PRO A 158 8.39 -2.84 9.56
N PHE A 159 7.79 -4.03 9.61
CA PHE A 159 6.33 -4.19 9.54
C PHE A 159 5.64 -4.23 10.92
N HIS A 160 6.34 -3.91 12.01
CA HIS A 160 5.76 -3.94 13.36
C HIS A 160 4.77 -2.81 13.62
N HIS A 161 4.95 -1.64 12.98
CA HIS A 161 4.14 -0.46 13.23
C HIS A 161 3.09 -0.22 12.15
N SER A 162 2.09 0.56 12.50
CA SER A 162 0.98 0.93 11.63
C SER A 162 1.41 1.86 10.50
N LEU A 163 0.81 1.68 9.32
CA LEU A 163 1.01 2.52 8.14
C LEU A 163 0.60 3.99 8.40
N ILE A 164 -0.50 4.20 9.12
CA ILE A 164 -1.02 5.55 9.37
C ILE A 164 -0.21 6.30 10.43
N GLY A 165 0.60 5.59 11.21
CA GLY A 165 1.48 6.16 12.24
C GLY A 165 0.77 6.58 13.53
N SER A 166 1.56 6.99 14.53
CA SER A 166 1.06 7.48 15.80
C SER A 166 0.72 8.98 15.75
N MET A 167 -0.20 9.43 16.61
CA MET A 167 -0.54 10.85 16.74
C MET A 167 0.67 11.70 17.17
N GLU A 168 1.54 11.12 18.03
CA GLU A 168 2.77 11.76 18.50
C GLU A 168 3.75 11.96 17.35
N ASP A 169 4.04 10.92 16.59
CA ASP A 169 5.00 10.94 15.50
C ASP A 169 4.55 11.89 14.37
N LEU A 170 3.27 11.86 14.02
CA LEU A 170 2.69 12.78 13.04
C LEU A 170 2.80 14.25 13.54
N THR A 171 2.60 14.49 14.83
CA THR A 171 2.75 15.84 15.40
C THR A 171 4.20 16.32 15.40
N ALA A 172 5.16 15.41 15.59
CA ALA A 172 6.58 15.71 15.60
C ALA A 172 7.20 15.90 14.21
N ALA A 173 6.43 15.62 13.12
CA ALA A 173 6.90 15.77 11.74
C ALA A 173 7.35 17.21 11.43
N SER A 174 8.54 17.37 10.88
CA SER A 174 9.11 18.65 10.47
C SER A 174 9.33 18.74 8.96
N LEU A 175 9.49 19.97 8.44
CA LEU A 175 9.86 20.16 7.02
C LEU A 175 11.24 19.56 6.70
N GLU A 176 12.15 19.52 7.65
CA GLU A 176 13.46 18.89 7.48
C GLU A 176 13.31 17.38 7.31
N ASP A 177 12.46 16.74 8.13
CA ASP A 177 12.14 15.33 7.97
C ASP A 177 11.49 15.04 6.60
N VAL A 178 10.56 15.91 6.15
CA VAL A 178 9.93 15.82 4.82
C VAL A 178 10.98 15.93 3.72
N ALA A 179 11.86 16.93 3.79
CA ALA A 179 12.92 17.13 2.78
C ALA A 179 13.90 15.95 2.74
N HIS A 180 14.28 15.43 3.90
CA HIS A 180 15.17 14.27 4.00
C HIS A 180 14.54 13.00 3.43
N PHE A 181 13.28 12.73 3.76
CA PHE A 181 12.54 11.57 3.28
C PHE A 181 12.37 11.60 1.76
N PHE A 182 12.01 12.76 1.20
CA PHE A 182 11.91 12.96 -0.24
C PHE A 182 13.24 12.71 -0.94
N ALA A 183 14.30 13.41 -0.53
CA ALA A 183 15.61 13.30 -1.15
C ALA A 183 16.19 11.87 -1.08
N THR A 184 15.76 11.10 -0.08
CA THR A 184 16.21 9.72 0.11
C THR A 184 15.46 8.72 -0.76
N PHE A 185 14.15 8.85 -0.88
CA PHE A 185 13.30 7.78 -1.41
C PHE A 185 12.57 8.12 -2.71
N TYR A 186 12.28 9.40 -2.97
CA TYR A 186 11.51 9.83 -4.15
C TYR A 186 12.43 10.24 -5.31
N THR A 187 13.25 9.30 -5.72
CA THR A 187 14.28 9.49 -6.73
C THR A 187 14.12 8.53 -7.90
N PRO A 188 14.59 8.89 -9.12
CA PRO A 188 14.45 8.05 -10.31
C PRO A 188 14.95 6.62 -10.13
N ASP A 189 16.09 6.42 -9.48
CA ASP A 189 16.71 5.10 -9.28
C ASP A 189 16.02 4.25 -8.19
N ASN A 190 15.04 4.84 -7.47
CA ASN A 190 14.17 4.13 -6.55
C ASN A 190 12.74 3.98 -7.09
N ALA A 191 12.50 4.29 -8.38
CA ALA A 191 11.18 4.28 -8.99
C ALA A 191 11.08 3.35 -10.19
N VAL A 192 9.84 2.98 -10.51
CA VAL A 192 9.45 2.30 -11.76
C VAL A 192 8.25 3.03 -12.33
N LEU A 193 8.36 3.47 -13.57
CA LEU A 193 7.27 4.06 -14.34
C LEU A 193 6.66 2.99 -15.24
N SER A 194 5.36 2.75 -15.12
CA SER A 194 4.59 1.88 -16.01
C SER A 194 3.62 2.71 -16.84
N ILE A 195 3.59 2.48 -18.14
CA ILE A 195 2.67 3.10 -19.09
C ILE A 195 1.97 1.99 -19.85
N ALA A 196 0.64 1.94 -19.79
CA ALA A 196 -0.18 0.93 -20.46
C ALA A 196 -1.38 1.56 -21.17
N GLY A 197 -1.67 1.13 -22.38
CA GLY A 197 -2.83 1.61 -23.16
C GLY A 197 -2.49 2.08 -24.56
N ASP A 198 -3.26 3.05 -25.05
CA ASP A 198 -3.19 3.56 -26.42
C ASP A 198 -2.13 4.66 -26.57
N PHE A 199 -0.94 4.28 -26.99
CA PHE A 199 0.18 5.20 -27.28
C PHE A 199 1.15 4.60 -28.29
N ASN A 200 1.97 5.46 -28.91
CA ASN A 200 3.11 5.03 -29.70
C ASN A 200 4.35 4.87 -28.79
N PRO A 201 5.00 3.68 -28.74
CA PRO A 201 6.13 3.44 -27.85
C PRO A 201 7.35 4.35 -28.09
N VAL A 202 7.60 4.77 -29.33
CA VAL A 202 8.71 5.69 -29.65
C VAL A 202 8.43 7.08 -29.07
N GLU A 203 7.23 7.61 -29.29
CA GLU A 203 6.82 8.90 -28.76
C GLU A 203 6.77 8.89 -27.21
N ALA A 204 6.25 7.81 -26.62
CA ALA A 204 6.24 7.64 -25.17
C ALA A 204 7.65 7.65 -24.57
N ARG A 205 8.61 6.96 -25.22
CA ARG A 205 10.02 6.99 -24.82
C ARG A 205 10.61 8.39 -24.88
N GLU A 206 10.37 9.13 -25.97
CA GLU A 206 10.86 10.51 -26.11
C GLU A 206 10.28 11.44 -25.03
N LEU A 207 9.00 11.29 -24.69
CA LEU A 207 8.36 12.03 -23.60
C LEU A 207 8.98 11.70 -22.25
N VAL A 208 9.18 10.41 -21.96
CA VAL A 208 9.83 9.96 -20.73
C VAL A 208 11.26 10.51 -20.62
N GLU A 209 12.06 10.41 -21.68
CA GLU A 209 13.43 10.95 -21.71
C GLU A 209 13.45 12.47 -21.52
N ARG A 210 12.50 13.19 -22.13
CA ARG A 210 12.37 14.64 -22.03
C ARG A 210 12.03 15.09 -20.62
N HIS A 211 11.07 14.45 -19.96
CA HIS A 211 10.54 14.91 -18.68
C HIS A 211 11.33 14.34 -17.49
N PHE A 212 11.66 13.07 -17.51
CA PHE A 212 12.34 12.40 -16.39
C PHE A 212 13.87 12.39 -16.53
N GLY A 213 14.42 12.45 -17.76
CA GLY A 213 15.85 12.42 -17.98
C GLY A 213 16.67 13.50 -17.25
N PRO A 214 16.19 14.76 -17.16
CA PRO A 214 16.88 15.82 -16.43
C PRO A 214 16.88 15.67 -14.91
N ILE A 215 16.01 14.83 -14.33
CA ILE A 215 15.93 14.65 -12.88
C ILE A 215 17.18 13.90 -12.40
N PRO A 216 17.91 14.43 -11.41
CA PRO A 216 19.14 13.82 -10.95
C PRO A 216 18.87 12.45 -10.30
N ARG A 217 19.82 11.55 -10.45
CA ARG A 217 19.84 10.29 -9.71
C ARG A 217 19.94 10.54 -8.21
N GLY A 218 19.28 9.70 -7.41
CA GLY A 218 19.39 9.75 -5.95
C GLY A 218 20.81 9.43 -5.44
N ALA A 219 21.09 9.87 -4.22
CA ALA A 219 22.35 9.58 -3.53
C ALA A 219 22.48 8.11 -3.04
N GLY A 220 21.46 7.31 -3.31
CA GLY A 220 21.29 5.95 -2.78
C GLY A 220 20.41 5.94 -1.53
N LYS A 221 19.71 4.84 -1.34
CA LYS A 221 18.79 4.64 -0.20
C LYS A 221 19.47 3.83 0.91
N PRO A 222 19.13 4.10 2.18
CA PRO A 222 19.63 3.27 3.28
C PRO A 222 19.08 1.83 3.14
N PRO A 223 19.87 0.81 3.53
CA PRO A 223 19.39 -0.55 3.55
C PRO A 223 18.26 -0.68 4.58
N LEU A 224 17.27 -1.51 4.27
CA LEU A 224 16.30 -1.94 5.27
C LEU A 224 17.00 -2.81 6.33
N PRO A 225 16.54 -2.77 7.58
CA PRO A 225 16.99 -3.75 8.57
C PRO A 225 16.66 -5.17 8.11
N PRO A 226 17.30 -6.21 8.69
CA PRO A 226 16.97 -7.59 8.38
C PRO A 226 15.47 -7.88 8.56
N MET A 227 14.87 -8.48 7.55
CA MET A 227 13.43 -8.74 7.50
C MET A 227 13.09 -10.25 7.55
N GLU A 228 14.10 -11.11 7.55
CA GLU A 228 13.93 -12.55 7.57
C GLU A 228 13.33 -12.99 8.93
N LEU A 229 12.29 -13.81 8.85
CA LEU A 229 11.60 -14.37 10.00
C LEU A 229 11.50 -15.90 9.86
N PRO A 230 11.43 -16.63 10.97
CA PRO A 230 11.10 -18.04 10.91
C PRO A 230 9.77 -18.27 10.17
N PRO A 231 9.60 -19.40 9.47
CA PRO A 231 8.39 -19.68 8.69
C PRO A 231 7.12 -19.86 9.54
N THR A 232 7.29 -20.00 10.85
CA THR A 232 6.18 -20.12 11.81
C THR A 232 6.43 -19.25 13.03
N PHE A 233 5.38 -18.96 13.79
CA PHE A 233 5.50 -18.23 15.06
C PHE A 233 6.07 -19.11 16.20
N GLY A 234 6.07 -20.44 16.04
CA GLY A 234 6.53 -21.38 17.06
C GLY A 234 5.55 -21.59 18.22
N ALA A 235 4.67 -20.65 18.47
CA ALA A 235 3.62 -20.69 19.50
C ALA A 235 2.42 -19.86 19.07
N TRP A 236 1.27 -20.08 19.71
CA TRP A 236 0.13 -19.17 19.60
C TRP A 236 0.41 -17.89 20.39
N LEU A 237 0.35 -16.76 19.70
CA LEU A 237 0.36 -15.43 20.31
C LEU A 237 -1.08 -14.91 20.29
N ARG A 238 -1.52 -14.30 21.39
CA ARG A 238 -2.90 -13.83 21.53
C ARG A 238 -2.94 -12.48 22.22
N GLU A 239 -3.76 -11.59 21.71
CA GLU A 239 -4.15 -10.34 22.36
C GLU A 239 -5.68 -10.24 22.28
N THR A 240 -6.32 -9.86 23.37
CA THR A 240 -7.75 -9.54 23.42
C THR A 240 -7.88 -8.03 23.60
N VAL A 241 -8.62 -7.39 22.72
CA VAL A 241 -8.90 -5.96 22.77
C VAL A 241 -10.38 -5.77 23.11
N GLU A 242 -10.67 -5.00 24.16
CA GLU A 242 -12.02 -4.57 24.49
C GLU A 242 -12.33 -3.27 23.75
N ASP A 243 -13.51 -3.20 23.12
CA ASP A 243 -13.96 -2.04 22.36
C ASP A 243 -15.49 -1.91 22.50
N ASP A 244 -16.04 -0.74 22.21
CA ASP A 244 -17.50 -0.50 22.22
C ASP A 244 -18.13 -1.08 20.94
N VAL A 245 -18.21 -2.41 20.90
CA VAL A 245 -18.71 -3.17 19.75
C VAL A 245 -19.80 -4.16 20.18
N MET A 246 -20.74 -4.44 19.28
CA MET A 246 -21.87 -5.33 19.58
C MET A 246 -21.49 -6.82 19.51
N LEU A 247 -20.51 -7.19 18.68
CA LEU A 247 -20.20 -8.58 18.33
C LEU A 247 -18.71 -8.85 18.44
N PRO A 248 -18.29 -10.04 18.86
CA PRO A 248 -16.88 -10.44 18.79
C PRO A 248 -16.37 -10.52 17.33
N ARG A 249 -15.16 -10.03 17.09
CA ARG A 249 -14.45 -10.19 15.83
C ARG A 249 -13.09 -10.86 16.06
N LEU A 250 -12.76 -11.81 15.23
CA LEU A 250 -11.54 -12.59 15.32
C LEU A 250 -10.65 -12.29 14.12
N TYR A 251 -9.36 -12.03 14.40
CA TYR A 251 -8.31 -11.98 13.39
C TYR A 251 -7.28 -13.05 13.70
N LEU A 252 -7.08 -13.99 12.78
CA LEU A 252 -6.04 -15.01 12.84
C LEU A 252 -5.02 -14.74 11.76
N ALA A 253 -3.73 -14.72 12.12
CA ALA A 253 -2.64 -14.54 11.16
C ALA A 253 -1.71 -15.76 11.16
N PHE A 254 -1.36 -16.20 9.96
CA PHE A 254 -0.36 -17.20 9.70
C PHE A 254 0.77 -16.58 8.89
N ARG A 255 2.03 -16.93 9.18
CA ARG A 255 3.12 -16.52 8.32
C ARG A 255 3.00 -17.17 6.96
N SER A 256 3.16 -16.35 5.92
CA SER A 256 3.15 -16.73 4.52
C SER A 256 4.50 -16.34 3.89
N PRO A 257 4.97 -17.05 2.87
CA PRO A 257 6.09 -16.60 2.05
C PRO A 257 5.83 -15.22 1.45
N PRO A 258 6.87 -14.42 1.18
CA PRO A 258 6.71 -13.10 0.61
C PRO A 258 6.18 -13.16 -0.84
N PHE A 259 5.49 -12.10 -1.26
CA PHE A 259 5.00 -11.94 -2.62
C PHE A 259 6.11 -12.15 -3.66
N GLY A 260 5.79 -12.87 -4.74
CA GLY A 260 6.69 -13.08 -5.88
C GLY A 260 7.46 -14.39 -5.87
N VAL A 261 7.35 -15.21 -4.81
CA VAL A 261 7.86 -16.60 -4.80
C VAL A 261 6.73 -17.60 -5.04
N ASP A 262 7.02 -18.78 -5.57
CA ASP A 262 6.01 -19.77 -5.95
C ASP A 262 5.09 -20.17 -4.79
N ASP A 263 5.65 -20.38 -3.60
CA ASP A 263 4.90 -20.74 -2.40
C ASP A 263 3.91 -19.65 -1.93
N TYR A 264 4.17 -18.37 -2.24
CA TYR A 264 3.22 -17.29 -2.00
C TYR A 264 1.92 -17.51 -2.79
N TYR A 265 2.03 -17.84 -4.08
CA TYR A 265 0.85 -18.04 -4.93
C TYR A 265 0.03 -19.25 -4.48
N ALA A 266 0.69 -20.31 -4.03
CA ALA A 266 0.00 -21.44 -3.43
C ALA A 266 -0.76 -21.03 -2.15
N GLY A 267 -0.13 -20.24 -1.28
CA GLY A 267 -0.74 -19.66 -0.07
C GLY A 267 -1.91 -18.73 -0.37
N SER A 268 -1.78 -17.87 -1.37
CA SER A 268 -2.85 -16.97 -1.81
C SER A 268 -4.07 -17.73 -2.35
N VAL A 269 -3.84 -18.78 -3.15
CA VAL A 269 -4.92 -19.68 -3.62
C VAL A 269 -5.57 -20.41 -2.43
N ALA A 270 -4.79 -20.88 -1.45
CA ALA A 270 -5.32 -21.48 -0.25
C ALA A 270 -6.21 -20.51 0.55
N GLY A 271 -5.78 -19.25 0.70
CA GLY A 271 -6.58 -18.17 1.29
C GLY A 271 -7.90 -17.95 0.55
N ALA A 272 -7.85 -17.91 -0.78
CA ALA A 272 -9.04 -17.76 -1.61
C ALA A 272 -10.03 -18.93 -1.43
N ILE A 273 -9.56 -20.17 -1.40
CA ILE A 273 -10.39 -21.35 -1.12
C ILE A 273 -11.00 -21.30 0.28
N LEU A 274 -10.21 -20.84 1.27
CA LEU A 274 -10.65 -20.74 2.65
C LEU A 274 -11.71 -19.66 2.87
N GLY A 275 -11.48 -18.41 2.41
CA GLY A 275 -12.29 -17.28 2.83
C GLY A 275 -12.77 -16.34 1.74
N MET A 276 -12.31 -16.42 0.48
CA MET A 276 -12.70 -15.44 -0.55
C MET A 276 -13.98 -15.83 -1.27
N GLY A 277 -15.01 -14.97 -1.11
CA GLY A 277 -16.28 -15.11 -1.80
C GLY A 277 -17.20 -16.22 -1.28
N LYS A 278 -18.44 -16.17 -1.75
CA LYS A 278 -19.56 -17.00 -1.23
C LYS A 278 -19.37 -18.51 -1.37
N GLY A 279 -18.50 -18.97 -2.25
CA GLY A 279 -18.18 -20.40 -2.43
C GLY A 279 -17.11 -20.94 -1.51
N SER A 280 -16.41 -20.08 -0.77
CA SER A 280 -15.29 -20.46 0.09
C SER A 280 -15.71 -21.36 1.26
N ARG A 281 -14.76 -22.13 1.78
CA ARG A 281 -15.00 -23.13 2.83
C ARG A 281 -15.53 -22.50 4.11
N LEU A 282 -14.87 -21.47 4.63
CA LEU A 282 -15.27 -20.79 5.85
C LEU A 282 -16.64 -20.14 5.72
N GLN A 283 -16.93 -19.46 4.60
CA GLN A 283 -18.26 -18.88 4.39
C GLN A 283 -19.35 -19.94 4.32
N ARG A 284 -19.10 -21.05 3.63
CA ARG A 284 -20.04 -22.16 3.60
C ARG A 284 -20.27 -22.75 4.98
N THR A 285 -19.19 -23.10 5.68
CA THR A 285 -19.27 -23.83 6.96
C THR A 285 -19.76 -22.93 8.10
N LEU A 286 -19.17 -21.73 8.28
CA LEU A 286 -19.46 -20.90 9.45
C LEU A 286 -20.72 -20.04 9.27
N MET A 287 -20.97 -19.53 8.05
CA MET A 287 -22.12 -18.66 7.82
C MET A 287 -23.38 -19.44 7.46
N ARG A 288 -23.30 -20.43 6.51
CA ARG A 288 -24.48 -21.10 5.95
C ARG A 288 -24.87 -22.40 6.66
N GLU A 289 -23.90 -23.20 7.07
CA GLU A 289 -24.17 -24.51 7.68
C GLU A 289 -24.34 -24.40 9.20
N ARG A 290 -23.42 -23.71 9.88
CA ARG A 290 -23.37 -23.63 11.35
C ARG A 290 -24.02 -22.38 11.94
N HIS A 291 -24.21 -21.34 11.15
CA HIS A 291 -24.80 -20.06 11.58
C HIS A 291 -24.11 -19.47 12.81
N ILE A 292 -22.79 -19.32 12.75
CA ILE A 292 -21.97 -18.75 13.86
C ILE A 292 -21.22 -17.49 13.47
N ALA A 293 -21.07 -17.20 12.19
CA ALA A 293 -20.44 -15.98 11.69
C ALA A 293 -21.39 -15.20 10.77
N SER A 294 -21.35 -13.89 10.86
CA SER A 294 -22.06 -12.95 9.96
C SER A 294 -21.18 -12.56 8.77
N ASP A 295 -19.86 -12.56 8.96
CA ASP A 295 -18.89 -12.29 7.92
C ASP A 295 -17.62 -13.12 8.13
N VAL A 296 -17.00 -13.58 7.05
CA VAL A 296 -15.72 -14.26 7.06
C VAL A 296 -14.96 -13.94 5.77
N ASN A 297 -13.69 -13.59 5.92
CA ASN A 297 -12.79 -13.37 4.79
C ASN A 297 -11.40 -13.99 5.07
N ALA A 298 -10.62 -14.23 4.01
CA ALA A 298 -9.20 -14.59 4.13
C ALA A 298 -8.41 -13.91 3.00
N PHE A 299 -7.28 -13.31 3.34
CA PHE A 299 -6.46 -12.50 2.43
C PHE A 299 -5.00 -12.46 2.88
N THR A 300 -4.11 -12.05 1.98
CA THR A 300 -2.68 -11.79 2.24
C THR A 300 -2.42 -10.29 2.22
N PHE A 301 -1.31 -9.85 2.84
CA PHE A 301 -0.87 -8.45 2.79
C PHE A 301 -0.07 -8.13 1.53
N ASP A 302 0.34 -9.15 0.78
CA ASP A 302 1.12 -9.04 -0.45
C ASP A 302 2.48 -8.34 -0.25
N LEU A 303 3.13 -8.62 0.89
CA LEU A 303 4.43 -8.06 1.24
C LEU A 303 5.55 -8.71 0.42
N ALA A 304 6.33 -7.88 -0.29
CA ALA A 304 7.36 -8.37 -1.21
C ALA A 304 8.67 -8.79 -0.54
N LYS A 305 8.83 -8.56 0.77
CA LYS A 305 10.07 -8.84 1.51
C LYS A 305 9.81 -9.47 2.87
N GLY A 306 10.78 -10.28 3.30
CA GLY A 306 10.78 -10.92 4.61
C GLY A 306 9.74 -12.04 4.70
N ALA A 307 8.64 -11.80 5.35
CA ALA A 307 7.50 -12.71 5.45
C ALA A 307 6.19 -11.92 5.25
N ASP A 308 5.23 -12.56 4.63
CA ASP A 308 3.86 -12.07 4.51
C ASP A 308 2.96 -12.69 5.59
N LEU A 309 1.73 -12.27 5.67
CA LEU A 309 0.69 -12.81 6.54
C LEU A 309 -0.51 -13.26 5.69
N LEU A 310 -0.94 -14.51 5.89
CA LEU A 310 -2.28 -14.95 5.55
C LEU A 310 -3.19 -14.67 6.74
N ILE A 311 -4.18 -13.82 6.55
CA ILE A 311 -5.09 -13.37 7.60
C ILE A 311 -6.47 -13.97 7.35
N ILE A 312 -7.08 -14.48 8.40
CA ILE A 312 -8.49 -14.86 8.45
C ILE A 312 -9.18 -13.87 9.38
N ASP A 313 -10.21 -13.23 8.89
CA ASP A 313 -11.05 -12.28 9.58
C ASP A 313 -12.46 -12.87 9.69
N ALA A 314 -13.03 -12.94 10.89
CA ALA A 314 -14.37 -13.48 11.12
C ALA A 314 -15.15 -12.65 12.15
N LEU A 315 -16.37 -12.27 11.79
CA LEU A 315 -17.31 -11.56 12.67
C LEU A 315 -18.38 -12.55 13.17
N ALA A 316 -18.53 -12.66 14.48
CA ALA A 316 -19.53 -13.55 15.08
C ALA A 316 -20.96 -13.14 14.75
N LEU A 317 -21.90 -14.08 14.88
CA LEU A 317 -23.34 -13.77 15.04
C LEU A 317 -23.65 -13.46 16.50
N PRO A 318 -24.79 -12.80 16.80
CA PRO A 318 -25.28 -12.66 18.18
C PRO A 318 -25.30 -14.01 18.92
N ASP A 319 -24.98 -13.99 20.20
CA ASP A 319 -24.94 -15.17 21.09
C ASP A 319 -23.80 -16.18 20.78
N VAL A 320 -22.85 -15.84 19.90
CA VAL A 320 -21.64 -16.62 19.64
C VAL A 320 -20.46 -15.96 20.32
N SER A 321 -19.77 -16.69 21.21
CA SER A 321 -18.57 -16.18 21.88
C SER A 321 -17.35 -16.17 20.95
N ALA A 322 -16.35 -15.36 21.29
CA ALA A 322 -15.08 -15.30 20.56
C ALA A 322 -14.36 -16.65 20.53
N GLU A 323 -14.40 -17.38 21.67
CA GLU A 323 -13.75 -18.70 21.81
C GLU A 323 -14.40 -19.72 20.88
N ARG A 324 -15.76 -19.73 20.81
CA ARG A 324 -16.47 -20.63 19.90
C ARG A 324 -16.18 -20.33 18.45
N LEU A 325 -16.15 -19.03 18.09
CA LEU A 325 -15.78 -18.61 16.72
C LEU A 325 -14.38 -19.08 16.38
N GLU A 326 -13.41 -18.86 17.27
CA GLU A 326 -12.01 -19.30 17.08
C GLU A 326 -11.90 -20.81 16.91
N GLU A 327 -12.50 -21.60 17.80
CA GLU A 327 -12.49 -23.07 17.71
C GLU A 327 -13.00 -23.57 16.37
N GLU A 328 -14.08 -22.99 15.85
CA GLU A 328 -14.66 -23.41 14.59
C GLU A 328 -13.85 -22.97 13.37
N VAL A 329 -13.24 -21.75 13.39
CA VAL A 329 -12.31 -21.31 12.35
C VAL A 329 -11.09 -22.22 12.32
N VAL A 330 -10.45 -22.48 13.48
CA VAL A 330 -9.27 -23.34 13.57
C VAL A 330 -9.59 -24.76 13.11
N ARG A 331 -10.75 -25.31 13.49
CA ARG A 331 -11.19 -26.64 13.05
C ARG A 331 -11.29 -26.74 11.53
N GLU A 332 -11.81 -25.70 10.87
CA GLU A 332 -11.94 -25.68 9.41
C GLU A 332 -10.59 -25.52 8.72
N VAL A 333 -9.68 -24.71 9.27
CA VAL A 333 -8.29 -24.59 8.80
C VAL A 333 -7.56 -25.95 8.92
N ASP A 334 -7.70 -26.64 10.05
CA ASP A 334 -7.10 -27.96 10.26
C ASP A 334 -7.68 -29.04 9.34
N ALA A 335 -8.99 -28.96 9.04
CA ALA A 335 -9.63 -29.84 8.07
C ALA A 335 -9.15 -29.56 6.63
N PHE A 336 -8.83 -28.33 6.32
CA PHE A 336 -8.29 -27.93 5.01
C PHE A 336 -6.84 -28.42 4.79
N ARG A 337 -6.04 -28.51 5.85
CA ARG A 337 -4.64 -28.97 5.80
C ARG A 337 -4.47 -30.49 5.59
N ARG A 338 -5.52 -31.27 5.73
CA ARG A 338 -5.56 -32.73 5.54
C ARG A 338 -5.95 -33.13 4.14
#